data_3b5008a80cf420dc3b87db7ad4507bac
#
_entry.id   3b5008a80cf420dc3b87db7ad4507bac
#
_cell.length_a   1.000
_cell.length_b   1.000
_cell.length_c   1.000
_cell.angle_alpha   90.00
_cell.angle_beta   90.00
_cell.angle_gamma   90.00
#
_symmetry.space_group_name_H-M   'P 1'
#
loop_
_entity.id
_entity.type
_entity.pdbx_description
1 polymer ?
#
loop_
_entity_poly.entity_id
_entity_poly.type
_entity_poly.pdbx_seq_one_letter_code
_entity_poly.pdbx_strand_id
1 'polypeptide(L)'
;TPERSSAASDVYKRQVALVGGFIFGKWIGTAVVVLGLSVGSIFLYSFGNYFLKDLIREKFLNKFKNLENKFKKSEFLYLLIYRMVGGIPWQIQCLLPTLFDVKIRNYFFATLLGIIPSVFLIVSIGSGFEKIIDQNVEVPGVTDIIFSKDIYIPLIAFFGLILLTIISRKFFFSD
;
A
#
# COMPACT_ATOMS: atom_id res chain seq x y z
N THR A 1 -1.75 -22.86 -8.91
CA THR A 1 -3.01 -22.21 -8.53
C THR A 1 -2.75 -20.72 -8.31
N PRO A 2 -3.61 -19.80 -8.78
CA PRO A 2 -3.40 -18.35 -8.72
C PRO A 2 -3.18 -17.83 -7.28
N GLU A 3 -3.70 -18.52 -6.30
CA GLU A 3 -3.57 -18.20 -4.88
C GLU A 3 -2.12 -18.30 -4.35
N ARG A 4 -1.36 -19.29 -4.81
CA ARG A 4 0.05 -19.46 -4.43
C ARG A 4 0.96 -18.38 -5.02
N SER A 5 0.71 -17.92 -6.24
CA SER A 5 1.52 -16.87 -6.87
C SER A 5 1.27 -15.50 -6.23
N SER A 6 0.04 -15.25 -5.83
CA SER A 6 -0.40 -14.06 -5.12
C SER A 6 0.26 -13.95 -3.73
N ALA A 7 0.18 -15.03 -2.95
CA ALA A 7 0.83 -15.09 -1.64
C ALA A 7 2.35 -14.91 -1.72
N ALA A 8 3.01 -15.52 -2.71
CA ALA A 8 4.44 -15.37 -2.92
C ALA A 8 4.85 -13.90 -3.17
N SER A 9 4.11 -13.17 -3.99
CA SER A 9 4.40 -11.78 -4.28
C SER A 9 4.26 -10.86 -3.05
N ASP A 10 3.27 -11.09 -2.21
CA ASP A 10 3.12 -10.34 -0.97
C ASP A 10 4.25 -10.64 0.03
N VAL A 11 4.75 -11.88 0.05
CA VAL A 11 5.92 -12.28 0.84
C VAL A 11 7.17 -11.54 0.35
N TYR A 12 7.44 -11.50 -0.97
CA TYR A 12 8.60 -10.77 -1.52
C TYR A 12 8.56 -9.28 -1.19
N LYS A 13 7.42 -8.63 -1.30
CA LYS A 13 7.27 -7.22 -0.94
C LYS A 13 7.63 -6.97 0.52
N ARG A 14 7.16 -7.84 1.43
CA ARG A 14 7.48 -7.74 2.86
C ARG A 14 8.96 -8.00 3.12
N GLN A 15 9.57 -8.98 2.46
CA GLN A 15 11.00 -9.27 2.58
C GLN A 15 11.85 -8.10 2.13
N VAL A 16 11.56 -7.49 0.97
CA VAL A 16 12.26 -6.30 0.48
C VAL A 16 12.13 -5.13 1.46
N ALA A 17 10.95 -4.92 2.05
CA ALA A 17 10.75 -3.87 3.03
C ALA A 17 11.51 -4.13 4.33
N LEU A 18 11.54 -5.38 4.82
CA LEU A 18 12.35 -5.76 6.01
C LEU A 18 13.85 -5.54 5.76
N VAL A 19 14.37 -6.01 4.63
CA VAL A 19 15.77 -5.84 4.24
C VAL A 19 16.10 -4.36 4.05
N GLY A 20 15.21 -3.59 3.43
CA GLY A 20 15.37 -2.14 3.29
C GLY A 20 15.46 -1.43 4.65
N GLY A 21 14.65 -1.87 5.62
CA GLY A 21 14.71 -1.37 6.99
C GLY A 21 16.00 -1.73 7.72
N PHE A 22 16.45 -2.96 7.53
CA PHE A 22 17.69 -3.46 8.11
C PHE A 22 18.93 -2.72 7.57
N ILE A 23 18.99 -2.46 6.26
CA ILE A 23 20.19 -1.83 5.64
C ILE A 23 20.19 -0.31 5.78
N PHE A 24 19.05 0.35 5.61
CA PHE A 24 18.95 1.81 5.51
C PHE A 24 18.30 2.48 6.72
N GLY A 25 17.92 1.69 7.73
CA GLY A 25 17.15 2.17 8.87
C GLY A 25 15.71 2.56 8.49
N LYS A 26 14.93 2.98 9.49
CA LYS A 26 13.48 3.18 9.34
C LYS A 26 13.09 4.31 8.39
N TRP A 27 13.79 5.44 8.38
CA TRP A 27 13.40 6.62 7.59
C TRP A 27 13.80 6.51 6.13
N ILE A 28 15.09 6.29 5.88
CA ILE A 28 15.62 6.15 4.51
C ILE A 28 15.08 4.89 3.87
N GLY A 29 15.05 3.76 4.61
CA GLY A 29 14.49 2.51 4.13
C GLY A 29 13.03 2.65 3.69
N THR A 30 12.20 3.37 4.48
CA THR A 30 10.82 3.64 4.07
C THR A 30 10.75 4.45 2.78
N ALA A 31 11.52 5.52 2.66
CA ALA A 31 11.53 6.36 1.47
C ALA A 31 11.93 5.56 0.21
N VAL A 32 13.03 4.80 0.30
CA VAL A 32 13.54 3.97 -0.82
C VAL A 32 12.52 2.91 -1.22
N VAL A 33 11.97 2.17 -0.25
CA VAL A 33 11.01 1.10 -0.53
C VAL A 33 9.70 1.65 -1.10
N VAL A 34 9.18 2.75 -0.55
CA VAL A 34 7.95 3.39 -1.04
C VAL A 34 8.13 3.88 -2.47
N LEU A 35 9.24 4.55 -2.78
CA LEU A 35 9.54 5.00 -4.14
C LEU A 35 9.68 3.82 -5.10
N GLY A 36 10.45 2.80 -4.73
CA GLY A 36 10.65 1.59 -5.56
C GLY A 36 9.33 0.88 -5.85
N LEU A 37 8.49 0.66 -4.83
CA LEU A 37 7.17 0.05 -5.01
C LEU A 37 6.23 0.91 -5.84
N SER A 38 6.26 2.25 -5.68
CA SER A 38 5.43 3.17 -6.45
C SER A 38 5.81 3.15 -7.93
N VAL A 39 7.11 3.20 -8.24
CA VAL A 39 7.60 3.10 -9.62
C VAL A 39 7.28 1.73 -10.20
N GLY A 40 7.55 0.63 -9.48
CA GLY A 40 7.22 -0.72 -9.91
C GLY A 40 5.72 -0.92 -10.17
N SER A 41 4.87 -0.29 -9.36
CA SER A 41 3.42 -0.34 -9.56
C SER A 41 2.96 0.37 -10.84
N ILE A 42 3.65 1.47 -11.24
CA ILE A 42 3.36 2.15 -12.52
C ILE A 42 3.68 1.24 -13.70
N PHE A 43 4.82 0.55 -13.66
CA PHE A 43 5.15 -0.41 -14.73
C PHE A 43 4.10 -1.50 -14.84
N LEU A 44 3.67 -2.06 -13.73
CA LEU A 44 2.64 -3.10 -13.70
C LEU A 44 1.27 -2.58 -14.16
N TYR A 45 0.88 -1.36 -13.75
CA TYR A 45 -0.32 -0.70 -14.20
C TYR A 45 -0.29 -0.41 -15.71
N SER A 46 0.82 0.14 -16.21
CA SER A 46 0.98 0.46 -17.64
C SER A 46 0.94 -0.80 -18.50
N PHE A 47 1.62 -1.85 -18.06
CA PHE A 47 1.57 -3.16 -18.70
C PHE A 47 0.14 -3.73 -18.70
N GLY A 48 -0.54 -3.69 -17.57
CA GLY A 48 -1.93 -4.14 -17.45
C GLY A 48 -2.87 -3.33 -18.34
N ASN A 49 -2.68 -2.00 -18.39
CA ASN A 49 -3.50 -1.12 -19.22
C ASN A 49 -3.29 -1.33 -20.72
N TYR A 50 -2.07 -1.70 -21.13
CA TYR A 50 -1.76 -1.94 -22.53
C TYR A 50 -2.16 -3.34 -23.01
N PHE A 51 -1.88 -4.38 -22.23
CA PHE A 51 -2.04 -5.77 -22.68
C PHE A 51 -3.29 -6.46 -22.14
N LEU A 52 -3.76 -6.11 -20.94
CA LEU A 52 -4.78 -6.86 -20.21
C LEU A 52 -6.10 -6.10 -20.08
N LYS A 53 -6.15 -4.82 -20.47
CA LYS A 53 -7.31 -3.96 -20.28
C LYS A 53 -8.61 -4.58 -20.83
N ASP A 54 -8.57 -5.02 -22.08
CA ASP A 54 -9.76 -5.55 -22.77
C ASP A 54 -10.23 -6.86 -22.13
N LEU A 55 -9.29 -7.75 -21.82
CA LEU A 55 -9.57 -9.04 -21.16
C LEU A 55 -10.15 -8.86 -19.75
N ILE A 56 -9.60 -7.92 -18.99
CA ILE A 56 -10.03 -7.65 -17.63
C ILE A 56 -11.39 -6.94 -17.67
N ARG A 57 -11.59 -6.02 -18.60
CA ARG A 57 -12.83 -5.28 -18.79
C ARG A 57 -13.99 -6.18 -19.17
N GLU A 58 -13.81 -7.05 -20.14
CA GLU A 58 -14.82 -8.01 -20.58
C GLU A 58 -15.27 -8.93 -19.43
N LYS A 59 -14.34 -9.38 -18.61
CA LYS A 59 -14.58 -10.35 -17.54
C LYS A 59 -15.13 -9.74 -16.24
N PHE A 60 -14.76 -8.52 -15.92
CA PHE A 60 -14.98 -7.93 -14.59
C PHE A 60 -15.78 -6.62 -14.59
N LEU A 61 -15.95 -5.92 -15.74
CA LEU A 61 -16.61 -4.61 -15.77
C LEU A 61 -18.05 -4.67 -15.20
N ASN A 62 -18.82 -5.68 -15.59
CA ASN A 62 -20.19 -5.83 -15.13
C ASN A 62 -20.29 -6.02 -13.60
N LYS A 63 -19.31 -6.69 -13.00
CA LYS A 63 -19.26 -6.93 -11.56
C LYS A 63 -18.87 -5.67 -10.76
N PHE A 64 -18.12 -4.76 -11.38
CA PHE A 64 -17.57 -3.57 -10.72
C PHE A 64 -18.13 -2.24 -11.24
N LYS A 65 -19.23 -2.26 -12.01
CA LYS A 65 -19.86 -1.07 -12.60
C LYS A 65 -20.22 0.02 -11.58
N ASN A 66 -20.65 -0.37 -10.38
CA ASN A 66 -20.93 0.57 -9.29
C ASN A 66 -19.66 1.24 -8.75
N LEU A 67 -18.52 0.54 -8.78
CA LEU A 67 -17.23 1.09 -8.41
C LEU A 67 -16.71 2.07 -9.46
N GLU A 68 -16.93 1.81 -10.74
CA GLU A 68 -16.54 2.72 -11.83
C GLU A 68 -17.11 4.12 -11.64
N ASN A 69 -18.41 4.22 -11.34
CA ASN A 69 -19.05 5.51 -11.11
C ASN A 69 -18.48 6.25 -9.89
N LYS A 70 -18.10 5.52 -8.86
CA LYS A 70 -17.47 6.09 -7.67
C LYS A 70 -16.05 6.57 -7.97
N PHE A 71 -15.27 5.81 -8.72
CA PHE A 71 -13.93 6.20 -9.16
C PHE A 71 -13.98 7.45 -10.04
N LYS A 72 -14.94 7.58 -10.95
CA LYS A 72 -15.12 8.78 -11.79
C LYS A 72 -15.40 10.05 -10.99
N LYS A 73 -16.07 9.93 -9.83
CA LYS A 73 -16.38 11.10 -8.99
C LYS A 73 -15.17 11.63 -8.21
N SER A 74 -14.28 10.77 -7.75
CA SER A 74 -13.11 11.16 -6.95
C SER A 74 -12.00 10.12 -7.06
N GLU A 75 -11.36 10.09 -8.22
CA GLU A 75 -10.36 9.11 -8.63
C GLU A 75 -9.23 8.94 -7.61
N PHE A 76 -8.62 10.05 -7.20
CA PHE A 76 -7.51 10.06 -6.26
C PHE A 76 -7.89 9.50 -4.88
N LEU A 77 -9.01 9.95 -4.34
CA LEU A 77 -9.45 9.56 -2.99
C LEU A 77 -9.81 8.07 -2.92
N TYR A 78 -10.53 7.56 -3.94
CA TYR A 78 -10.87 6.14 -3.99
C TYR A 78 -9.64 5.25 -4.17
N LEU A 79 -8.66 5.69 -4.98
CA LEU A 79 -7.40 4.99 -5.11
C LEU A 79 -6.60 4.98 -3.81
N LEU A 80 -6.55 6.11 -3.11
CA LEU A 80 -5.87 6.23 -1.85
C LEU A 80 -6.47 5.26 -0.82
N ILE A 81 -7.79 5.30 -0.63
CA ILE A 81 -8.50 4.39 0.28
C ILE A 81 -8.27 2.93 -0.13
N TYR A 82 -8.35 2.64 -1.42
CA TYR A 82 -8.12 1.31 -1.96
C TYR A 82 -6.72 0.76 -1.65
N ARG A 83 -5.70 1.63 -1.69
CA ARG A 83 -4.32 1.28 -1.32
C ARG A 83 -4.13 1.09 0.18
N MET A 84 -4.90 1.79 0.99
CA MET A 84 -4.87 1.67 2.45
C MET A 84 -5.60 0.42 2.95
N VAL A 85 -6.58 -0.08 2.21
CA VAL A 85 -7.30 -1.30 2.55
C VAL A 85 -6.37 -2.50 2.37
N GLY A 86 -5.99 -3.13 3.47
CA GLY A 86 -5.19 -4.35 3.46
C GLY A 86 -6.00 -5.58 3.00
N GLY A 87 -5.29 -6.69 2.75
CA GLY A 87 -5.93 -7.99 2.45
C GLY A 87 -6.19 -8.26 0.96
N ILE A 88 -5.96 -7.30 0.08
CA ILE A 88 -6.01 -7.50 -1.37
C ILE A 88 -4.60 -7.79 -1.89
N PRO A 89 -4.38 -8.89 -2.66
CA PRO A 89 -3.07 -9.19 -3.22
C PRO A 89 -2.52 -8.03 -4.06
N TRP A 90 -1.21 -7.76 -3.93
CA TRP A 90 -0.55 -6.61 -4.56
C TRP A 90 -0.75 -6.51 -6.07
N GLN A 91 -0.69 -7.64 -6.78
CA GLN A 91 -0.93 -7.66 -8.23
C GLN A 91 -2.35 -7.20 -8.58
N ILE A 92 -3.34 -7.68 -7.84
CA ILE A 92 -4.73 -7.28 -8.03
C ILE A 92 -4.89 -5.80 -7.70
N GLN A 93 -4.24 -5.31 -6.64
CA GLN A 93 -4.23 -3.89 -6.31
C GLN A 93 -3.62 -3.03 -7.41
N CYS A 94 -2.65 -3.54 -8.16
CA CYS A 94 -2.03 -2.81 -9.27
C CYS A 94 -2.84 -2.89 -10.57
N LEU A 95 -3.49 -4.01 -10.83
CA LEU A 95 -4.20 -4.26 -12.09
C LEU A 95 -5.66 -3.81 -12.06
N LEU A 96 -6.34 -3.88 -10.90
CA LEU A 96 -7.77 -3.50 -10.83
C LEU A 96 -8.05 -2.06 -11.29
N PRO A 97 -7.20 -1.05 -11.00
CA PRO A 97 -7.40 0.30 -11.49
C PRO A 97 -7.41 0.44 -13.01
N THR A 98 -6.86 -0.53 -13.76
CA THR A 98 -6.90 -0.52 -15.23
C THR A 98 -8.35 -0.62 -15.77
N LEU A 99 -9.28 -1.18 -14.97
CA LEU A 99 -10.71 -1.21 -15.30
C LEU A 99 -11.34 0.18 -15.40
N PHE A 100 -10.79 1.14 -14.65
CA PHE A 100 -11.40 2.46 -14.44
C PHE A 100 -10.70 3.58 -15.20
N ASP A 101 -9.72 3.29 -16.05
CA ASP A 101 -8.96 4.26 -16.86
C ASP A 101 -8.37 5.41 -16.01
N VAL A 102 -7.79 5.05 -14.88
CA VAL A 102 -7.25 5.99 -13.91
C VAL A 102 -6.05 6.75 -14.49
N LYS A 103 -5.98 8.05 -14.25
CA LYS A 103 -4.82 8.87 -14.66
C LYS A 103 -3.56 8.40 -13.93
N ILE A 104 -2.47 8.18 -14.66
CA ILE A 104 -1.18 7.70 -14.12
C ILE A 104 -0.69 8.60 -12.97
N ARG A 105 -0.89 9.92 -13.05
CA ARG A 105 -0.51 10.84 -11.97
C ARG A 105 -1.28 10.56 -10.68
N ASN A 106 -2.59 10.39 -10.76
CA ASN A 106 -3.41 10.10 -9.59
C ASN A 106 -3.09 8.73 -9.03
N TYR A 107 -2.83 7.76 -9.90
CA TYR A 107 -2.40 6.42 -9.52
C TYR A 107 -1.06 6.44 -8.76
N PHE A 108 -0.06 7.18 -9.28
CA PHE A 108 1.25 7.31 -8.65
C PHE A 108 1.15 7.92 -7.25
N PHE A 109 0.55 9.10 -7.13
CA PHE A 109 0.46 9.79 -5.84
C PHE A 109 -0.41 9.05 -4.83
N ALA A 110 -1.52 8.46 -5.26
CA ALA A 110 -2.36 7.64 -4.38
C ALA A 110 -1.63 6.38 -3.91
N THR A 111 -0.83 5.76 -4.77
CA THR A 111 0.01 4.61 -4.39
C THR A 111 1.10 5.04 -3.42
N LEU A 112 1.84 6.09 -3.76
CA LEU A 112 2.93 6.62 -2.94
C LEU A 112 2.45 6.94 -1.53
N LEU A 113 1.37 7.69 -1.39
CA LEU A 113 0.83 8.07 -0.08
C LEU A 113 0.14 6.90 0.63
N GLY A 114 -0.59 6.07 -0.11
CA GLY A 114 -1.39 4.99 0.46
C GLY A 114 -0.58 3.83 1.03
N ILE A 115 0.63 3.58 0.51
CA ILE A 115 1.48 2.50 1.01
C ILE A 115 2.43 2.92 2.13
N ILE A 116 2.65 4.22 2.34
CA ILE A 116 3.58 4.73 3.38
C ILE A 116 3.33 4.07 4.73
N PRO A 117 2.11 4.06 5.30
CA PRO A 117 1.91 3.54 6.65
C PRO A 117 2.25 2.05 6.77
N SER A 118 1.83 1.25 5.80
CA SER A 118 2.08 -0.20 5.81
C SER A 118 3.56 -0.53 5.61
N VAL A 119 4.24 0.19 4.71
CA VAL A 119 5.67 0.01 4.46
C VAL A 119 6.49 0.48 5.65
N PHE A 120 6.14 1.63 6.25
CA PHE A 120 6.83 2.14 7.43
C PHE A 120 6.82 1.14 8.60
N LEU A 121 5.68 0.47 8.85
CA LEU A 121 5.60 -0.56 9.89
C LEU A 121 6.56 -1.73 9.61
N ILE A 122 6.57 -2.25 8.38
CA ILE A 122 7.42 -3.38 8.01
C ILE A 122 8.91 -3.00 8.06
N VAL A 123 9.26 -1.82 7.53
CA VAL A 123 10.62 -1.28 7.53
C VAL A 123 11.10 -1.01 8.96
N SER A 124 10.22 -0.53 9.85
CA SER A 124 10.56 -0.30 11.27
C SER A 124 10.89 -1.61 11.99
N ILE A 125 10.19 -2.70 11.67
CA ILE A 125 10.51 -4.04 12.17
C ILE A 125 11.91 -4.45 11.68
N GLY A 126 12.21 -4.27 10.38
CA GLY A 126 13.52 -4.57 9.80
C GLY A 126 14.65 -3.77 10.47
N SER A 127 14.44 -2.48 10.70
CA SER A 127 15.40 -1.62 11.42
C SER A 127 15.57 -2.01 12.90
N GLY A 128 14.53 -2.58 13.51
CA GLY A 128 14.62 -3.13 14.87
C GLY A 128 15.59 -4.31 14.96
N PHE A 129 15.61 -5.19 13.97
CA PHE A 129 16.55 -6.31 13.92
C PHE A 129 18.01 -5.86 13.82
N GLU A 130 18.31 -4.81 13.06
CA GLU A 130 19.66 -4.21 13.02
C GLU A 130 20.12 -3.83 14.42
N LYS A 131 19.30 -3.10 15.18
CA LYS A 131 19.65 -2.66 16.54
C LYS A 131 19.88 -3.81 17.52
N ILE A 132 19.13 -4.90 17.40
CA ILE A 132 19.29 -6.08 18.24
C ILE A 132 20.63 -6.75 17.98
N ILE A 133 21.04 -6.86 16.72
CA ILE A 133 22.31 -7.49 16.32
C ILE A 133 23.50 -6.64 16.77
N ASP A 134 23.42 -5.32 16.57
CA ASP A 134 24.54 -4.41 16.90
C ASP A 134 24.76 -4.22 18.40
N GLN A 135 23.72 -4.29 19.21
CA GLN A 135 23.79 -3.95 20.64
C GLN A 135 23.82 -5.14 21.58
N ASN A 136 23.78 -6.40 21.08
CA ASN A 136 23.62 -7.61 21.92
C ASN A 136 22.49 -7.48 22.98
N VAL A 137 21.44 -6.72 22.63
CA VAL A 137 20.29 -6.49 23.51
C VAL A 137 19.36 -7.69 23.39
N GLU A 138 18.78 -8.10 24.51
CA GLU A 138 17.72 -9.12 24.50
C GLU A 138 16.61 -8.73 23.53
N VAL A 139 16.12 -9.70 22.76
CA VAL A 139 15.06 -9.49 21.78
C VAL A 139 13.84 -8.89 22.49
N PRO A 140 13.45 -7.64 22.17
CA PRO A 140 12.31 -7.03 22.84
C PRO A 140 11.05 -7.86 22.59
N GLY A 141 10.24 -8.02 23.61
CA GLY A 141 8.97 -8.72 23.49
C GLY A 141 8.09 -8.09 22.41
N VAL A 142 7.21 -8.88 21.81
CA VAL A 142 6.28 -8.38 20.78
C VAL A 142 5.45 -7.20 21.32
N THR A 143 5.12 -7.21 22.60
CA THR A 143 4.45 -6.12 23.31
C THR A 143 5.26 -4.84 23.32
N ASP A 144 6.57 -4.90 23.59
CA ASP A 144 7.45 -3.75 23.67
C ASP A 144 7.64 -3.10 22.29
N ILE A 145 7.65 -3.92 21.24
CA ILE A 145 7.70 -3.46 19.85
C ILE A 145 6.40 -2.72 19.49
N ILE A 146 5.23 -3.28 19.80
CA ILE A 146 3.93 -2.69 19.45
C ILE A 146 3.69 -1.38 20.21
N PHE A 147 4.07 -1.31 21.48
CA PHE A 147 3.94 -0.12 22.33
C PHE A 147 5.10 0.86 22.23
N SER A 148 6.10 0.60 21.38
CA SER A 148 7.17 1.56 21.13
C SER A 148 6.62 2.84 20.49
N LYS A 149 7.15 4.01 20.90
CA LYS A 149 6.78 5.31 20.31
C LYS A 149 6.94 5.34 18.80
N ASP A 150 7.89 4.59 18.29
CA ASP A 150 8.21 4.49 16.87
C ASP A 150 7.13 3.77 16.04
N ILE A 151 6.26 3.00 16.67
CA ILE A 151 5.20 2.22 16.02
C ILE A 151 3.82 2.80 16.33
N TYR A 152 3.51 3.08 17.60
CA TYR A 152 2.14 3.52 17.91
C TYR A 152 1.84 4.94 17.41
N ILE A 153 2.83 5.86 17.34
CA ILE A 153 2.61 7.20 16.81
C ILE A 153 2.21 7.20 15.34
N PRO A 154 2.95 6.52 14.42
CA PRO A 154 2.51 6.38 13.03
C PRO A 154 1.19 5.64 12.89
N LEU A 155 0.91 4.69 13.76
CA LEU A 155 -0.33 3.92 13.74
C LEU A 155 -1.55 4.80 14.11
N ILE A 156 -1.41 5.64 15.14
CA ILE A 156 -2.42 6.64 15.53
C ILE A 156 -2.61 7.67 14.42
N ALA A 157 -1.52 8.18 13.83
CA ALA A 157 -1.58 9.11 12.71
C ALA A 157 -2.30 8.50 11.50
N PHE A 158 -2.05 7.23 11.22
CA PHE A 158 -2.71 6.48 10.16
C PHE A 158 -4.22 6.32 10.38
N PHE A 159 -4.63 5.91 11.59
CA PHE A 159 -6.04 5.83 11.93
C PHE A 159 -6.70 7.21 11.94
N GLY A 160 -5.99 8.25 12.38
CA GLY A 160 -6.44 9.64 12.30
C GLY A 160 -6.69 10.10 10.87
N LEU A 161 -5.80 9.77 9.93
CA LEU A 161 -5.97 10.07 8.51
C LEU A 161 -7.16 9.33 7.90
N ILE A 162 -7.36 8.06 8.24
CA ILE A 162 -8.54 7.30 7.80
C ILE A 162 -9.82 7.95 8.33
N LEU A 163 -9.84 8.29 9.61
CA LEU A 163 -10.99 8.92 10.25
C LEU A 163 -11.30 10.29 9.63
N LEU A 164 -10.29 11.11 9.40
CA LEU A 164 -10.37 12.40 8.72
C LEU A 164 -10.92 12.25 7.30
N THR A 165 -10.46 11.21 6.57
CA THR A 165 -10.93 10.90 5.21
C THR A 165 -12.40 10.47 5.22
N ILE A 166 -12.82 9.68 6.21
CA ILE A 166 -14.22 9.25 6.36
C ILE A 166 -15.12 10.44 6.73
N ILE A 167 -14.66 11.29 7.65
CA ILE A 167 -15.40 12.48 8.09
C ILE A 167 -15.52 13.49 6.96
N SER A 168 -14.44 13.81 6.26
CA SER A 168 -14.47 14.72 5.12
C SER A 168 -15.37 14.22 4.01
N ARG A 169 -15.43 12.89 3.80
CA ARG A 169 -16.37 12.28 2.86
C ARG A 169 -17.83 12.50 3.27
N LYS A 170 -18.15 12.39 4.57
CA LYS A 170 -19.50 12.61 5.08
C LYS A 170 -19.92 14.08 4.93
N PHE A 171 -18.99 15.03 5.09
CA PHE A 171 -19.24 16.46 4.96
C PHE A 171 -19.29 16.96 3.51
N PHE A 172 -18.46 16.41 2.61
CA PHE A 172 -18.36 16.87 1.24
C PHE A 172 -19.22 16.10 0.22
N PHE A 173 -19.71 14.92 0.57
CA PHE A 173 -20.44 14.03 -0.36
C PHE A 173 -21.79 13.55 0.21
N SER A 174 -22.32 14.25 1.21
CA SER A 174 -23.68 14.03 1.71
C SER A 174 -24.66 14.94 0.94
N ASP A 175 -24.88 14.58 -0.34
CA ASP A 175 -26.03 14.96 -1.16
C ASP A 175 -26.47 13.74 -1.95
#